data_7facf4dd8f918746902a578c0bf1f497
#
_entry.id   7facf4dd8f918746902a578c0bf1f497
#
_cell.length_a   1.000
_cell.length_b   1.000
_cell.length_c   1.000
_cell.angle_alpha   90.00
_cell.angle_beta   90.00
_cell.angle_gamma   90.00
#
_symmetry.space_group_name_H-M   'P 1'
#
loop_
_entity.id
_entity.type
_entity.pdbx_description
1 polymer ?
#
loop_
_entity_poly.entity_id
_entity_poly.type
_entity_poly.pdbx_seq_one_letter_code
_entity_poly.pdbx_strand_id
1 'polypeptide(L)'
;MGQAGNPCFTAPNHKNKGFYESILQNTKNRLIVGCYSNDAYSIFTLATIAKQQNRPFIVYSNNFINTFVGVLKLKLFNSKNLISLPVSEINNSKNAIIVVIENQDTLFPRLNKILHNEDKHITLTSEDQLVLGVVITPGFEMLAAQLSDEVGRLDIPYKALPKTVLPMTQSDEDLKHLINFLQPKYLIPINGLYKTEVKFTSTVTTSWIKSDQIISISNGELFSIEDKVLNPKPQVIELEDKYISSFDALDVGANILFERAQMGENGVINLIVIFDKQFQKLFNYVEFDYCGVVNDDPQVRAQVKEIEETFKKRMGECLVYDDRKRLVLKDTKASLKRLLTKLFEKKFNKRPLVLPTVVDCYKTK
;
A
#
# COMPACT_ATOMS: atom_id res chain seq x y z
N MET A 1 -15.57 -6.80 10.86
CA MET A 1 -14.84 -7.65 11.83
C MET A 1 -13.41 -7.23 12.21
N GLY A 2 -12.75 -6.35 11.51
CA GLY A 2 -11.34 -5.98 11.77
C GLY A 2 -11.01 -5.46 13.18
N GLN A 3 -12.01 -5.18 14.00
CA GLN A 3 -11.88 -4.68 15.37
C GLN A 3 -12.42 -5.67 16.42
N ALA A 4 -12.81 -6.88 16.03
CA ALA A 4 -13.23 -7.90 17.00
C ALA A 4 -12.07 -8.23 17.96
N GLY A 5 -12.35 -8.16 19.26
CA GLY A 5 -11.39 -8.34 20.31
C GLY A 5 -10.90 -7.04 20.95
N ASN A 6 -11.56 -5.94 20.69
CA ASN A 6 -11.39 -4.70 21.43
C ASN A 6 -12.50 -4.62 22.53
N PRO A 7 -12.20 -4.97 23.79
CA PRO A 7 -13.20 -5.12 24.85
C PRO A 7 -13.64 -3.75 25.40
N CYS A 8 -14.25 -2.94 24.58
CA CYS A 8 -14.76 -1.62 24.97
C CYS A 8 -16.02 -1.27 24.19
N PHE A 9 -16.71 -0.21 24.60
CA PHE A 9 -17.74 0.42 23.79
C PHE A 9 -17.14 1.46 22.87
N THR A 10 -17.64 1.55 21.64
CA THR A 10 -17.30 2.67 20.77
C THR A 10 -17.90 3.94 21.36
N ALA A 11 -17.08 4.97 21.53
CA ALA A 11 -17.57 6.24 22.01
C ALA A 11 -18.57 6.84 21.01
N PRO A 12 -19.77 7.23 21.45
CA PRO A 12 -20.82 7.74 20.56
C PRO A 12 -20.43 9.05 19.87
N ASN A 13 -19.43 9.76 20.41
CA ASN A 13 -18.86 10.98 19.83
C ASN A 13 -17.33 10.84 19.78
N HIS A 14 -16.71 11.27 18.70
CA HIS A 14 -15.26 11.41 18.65
C HIS A 14 -14.80 12.35 19.77
N LYS A 15 -13.96 11.84 20.65
CA LYS A 15 -13.37 12.63 21.75
C LYS A 15 -12.22 13.53 21.28
N ASN A 16 -12.09 13.76 19.97
CA ASN A 16 -11.01 14.57 19.41
C ASN A 16 -11.26 16.09 19.49
N LYS A 17 -12.51 16.52 19.72
CA LYS A 17 -12.83 17.96 19.83
C LYS A 17 -11.99 18.65 20.90
N GLY A 18 -11.96 18.11 22.11
CA GLY A 18 -11.18 18.68 23.22
C GLY A 18 -9.67 18.67 22.93
N PHE A 19 -9.18 17.68 22.20
CA PHE A 19 -7.79 17.65 21.74
C PHE A 19 -7.48 18.83 20.81
N TYR A 20 -8.29 19.06 19.78
CA TYR A 20 -8.09 20.18 18.86
C TYR A 20 -8.27 21.53 19.55
N GLU A 21 -9.28 21.67 20.43
CA GLU A 21 -9.50 22.89 21.20
C GLU A 21 -8.29 23.22 22.09
N SER A 22 -7.71 22.24 22.76
CA SER A 22 -6.53 22.43 23.61
C SER A 22 -5.29 22.90 22.82
N ILE A 23 -5.12 22.41 21.60
CA ILE A 23 -4.04 22.84 20.71
C ILE A 23 -4.27 24.28 20.27
N LEU A 24 -5.48 24.60 19.81
CA LEU A 24 -5.83 25.88 19.24
C LEU A 24 -5.90 27.02 20.28
N GLN A 25 -6.11 26.70 21.55
CA GLN A 25 -5.99 27.68 22.64
C GLN A 25 -4.53 28.19 22.80
N ASN A 26 -3.55 27.32 22.50
CA ASN A 26 -2.14 27.62 22.69
C ASN A 26 -1.43 28.03 21.40
N THR A 27 -2.07 27.87 20.24
CA THR A 27 -1.47 28.12 18.91
C THR A 27 -2.20 29.25 18.21
N LYS A 28 -1.51 30.39 18.02
CA LYS A 28 -2.02 31.53 17.24
C LYS A 28 -1.62 31.46 15.77
N ASN A 29 -0.59 30.69 15.44
CA ASN A 29 -0.02 30.54 14.11
C ASN A 29 -0.77 29.47 13.28
N ARG A 30 -0.30 29.16 12.08
CA ARG A 30 -0.92 28.16 11.23
C ARG A 30 -0.92 26.80 11.91
N LEU A 31 -2.03 26.10 11.79
CA LEU A 31 -2.18 24.72 12.21
C LEU A 31 -2.38 23.84 10.98
N ILE A 32 -1.48 22.89 10.76
CA ILE A 32 -1.57 21.94 9.65
C ILE A 32 -1.98 20.59 10.22
N VAL A 33 -3.14 20.09 9.83
CA VAL A 33 -3.72 18.85 10.37
C VAL A 33 -3.84 17.82 9.28
N GLY A 34 -3.13 16.69 9.43
CA GLY A 34 -3.31 15.53 8.55
C GLY A 34 -4.52 14.70 8.97
N CYS A 35 -5.46 14.47 8.04
CA CYS A 35 -6.67 13.68 8.27
C CYS A 35 -6.87 12.65 7.15
N TYR A 36 -7.51 11.52 7.48
CA TYR A 36 -7.97 10.58 6.46
C TYR A 36 -9.24 11.07 5.77
N SER A 37 -9.37 10.76 4.48
CA SER A 37 -10.51 11.15 3.64
C SER A 37 -11.85 10.57 4.12
N ASN A 38 -11.85 9.49 4.86
CA ASN A 38 -13.02 8.84 5.44
C ASN A 38 -13.40 9.38 6.83
N ASP A 39 -12.59 10.27 7.46
CA ASP A 39 -12.88 10.90 8.75
C ASP A 39 -13.55 12.27 8.59
N ALA A 40 -14.73 12.27 8.01
CA ALA A 40 -15.52 13.49 7.85
C ALA A 40 -15.82 14.18 9.18
N TYR A 41 -15.97 13.42 10.28
CA TYR A 41 -16.27 13.97 11.58
C TYR A 41 -15.16 14.88 12.12
N SER A 42 -13.91 14.44 12.07
CA SER A 42 -12.75 15.25 12.47
C SER A 42 -12.64 16.52 11.63
N ILE A 43 -12.86 16.40 10.32
CA ILE A 43 -12.80 17.54 9.39
C ILE A 43 -13.86 18.59 9.73
N PHE A 44 -15.10 18.17 9.99
CA PHE A 44 -16.18 19.11 10.36
C PHE A 44 -16.02 19.65 11.78
N THR A 45 -15.42 18.88 12.68
CA THR A 45 -15.05 19.37 14.02
C THR A 45 -14.04 20.51 13.90
N LEU A 46 -12.99 20.35 13.11
CA LEU A 46 -12.00 21.40 12.83
C LEU A 46 -12.63 22.63 12.18
N ALA A 47 -13.53 22.44 11.19
CA ALA A 47 -14.27 23.52 10.57
C ALA A 47 -15.16 24.28 11.57
N THR A 48 -15.78 23.56 12.52
CA THR A 48 -16.60 24.16 13.59
C THR A 48 -15.74 25.00 14.52
N ILE A 49 -14.57 24.51 14.92
CA ILE A 49 -13.64 25.27 15.77
C ILE A 49 -13.10 26.49 15.04
N ALA A 50 -12.71 26.32 13.75
CA ALA A 50 -12.27 27.44 12.91
C ALA A 50 -13.30 28.57 12.87
N LYS A 51 -14.57 28.22 12.67
CA LYS A 51 -15.69 29.16 12.69
C LYS A 51 -15.85 29.84 14.06
N GLN A 52 -15.77 29.11 15.15
CA GLN A 52 -15.89 29.65 16.51
C GLN A 52 -14.78 30.64 16.84
N GLN A 53 -13.58 30.39 16.34
CA GLN A 53 -12.40 31.22 16.59
C GLN A 53 -12.16 32.30 15.53
N ASN A 54 -13.03 32.43 14.53
CA ASN A 54 -12.87 33.31 13.36
C ASN A 54 -11.53 33.13 12.65
N ARG A 55 -11.04 31.89 12.55
CA ARG A 55 -9.81 31.54 11.85
C ARG A 55 -10.12 31.08 10.43
N PRO A 56 -9.28 31.43 9.43
CA PRO A 56 -9.40 30.90 8.09
C PRO A 56 -9.29 29.36 8.10
N PHE A 57 -10.12 28.71 7.30
CA PHE A 57 -10.16 27.26 7.15
C PHE A 57 -9.84 26.90 5.69
N ILE A 58 -8.83 26.07 5.49
CA ILE A 58 -8.37 25.66 4.17
C ILE A 58 -8.38 24.15 4.08
N VAL A 59 -9.08 23.61 3.09
CA VAL A 59 -9.09 22.18 2.78
C VAL A 59 -8.09 21.92 1.66
N TYR A 60 -7.05 21.16 1.96
CA TYR A 60 -6.05 20.73 1.00
C TYR A 60 -6.21 19.24 0.69
N SER A 61 -6.83 18.95 -0.43
CA SER A 61 -7.05 17.59 -0.93
C SER A 61 -7.27 17.58 -2.43
N ASN A 62 -6.82 16.51 -3.10
CA ASN A 62 -7.10 16.34 -4.53
C ASN A 62 -8.53 15.83 -4.78
N ASN A 63 -9.10 15.02 -3.90
CA ASN A 63 -10.35 14.27 -4.14
C ASN A 63 -11.50 14.60 -3.18
N PHE A 64 -11.21 15.14 -1.99
CA PHE A 64 -12.21 15.33 -0.94
C PHE A 64 -13.14 16.54 -1.14
N ILE A 65 -12.76 17.48 -1.98
CA ILE A 65 -13.54 18.73 -2.20
C ILE A 65 -14.98 18.41 -2.62
N ASN A 66 -15.18 17.41 -3.47
CA ASN A 66 -16.52 16.99 -3.92
C ASN A 66 -17.36 16.41 -2.76
N THR A 67 -16.74 15.65 -1.87
CA THR A 67 -17.39 15.10 -0.67
C THR A 67 -17.76 16.22 0.28
N PHE A 68 -16.88 17.19 0.51
CA PHE A 68 -17.14 18.34 1.35
C PHE A 68 -18.31 19.19 0.83
N VAL A 69 -18.32 19.47 -0.48
CA VAL A 69 -19.43 20.16 -1.14
C VAL A 69 -20.74 19.36 -1.03
N GLY A 70 -20.68 18.03 -1.17
CA GLY A 70 -21.84 17.14 -0.99
C GLY A 70 -22.44 17.25 0.41
N VAL A 71 -21.62 17.18 1.45
CA VAL A 71 -22.05 17.33 2.86
C VAL A 71 -22.66 18.71 3.14
N LEU A 72 -22.13 19.77 2.54
CA LEU A 72 -22.71 21.11 2.62
C LEU A 72 -24.09 21.16 1.94
N LYS A 73 -24.24 20.55 0.78
CA LYS A 73 -25.52 20.46 0.06
C LYS A 73 -26.58 19.71 0.85
N LEU A 74 -26.19 18.66 1.57
CA LEU A 74 -27.06 17.87 2.45
C LEU A 74 -27.41 18.59 3.76
N LYS A 75 -26.87 19.80 4.01
CA LYS A 75 -27.07 20.59 5.21
C LYS A 75 -26.65 19.88 6.51
N LEU A 76 -25.77 18.92 6.42
CA LEU A 76 -25.20 18.20 7.58
C LEU A 76 -24.21 19.08 8.37
N PHE A 77 -23.71 20.13 7.74
CA PHE A 77 -22.85 21.13 8.36
C PHE A 77 -23.30 22.54 7.97
N ASN A 78 -23.39 23.42 8.96
CA ASN A 78 -23.72 24.83 8.75
C ASN A 78 -22.46 25.65 8.54
N SER A 79 -22.15 25.93 7.27
CA SER A 79 -20.97 26.72 6.85
C SER A 79 -21.15 28.24 6.99
N LYS A 80 -22.32 28.74 7.43
CA LYS A 80 -22.55 30.17 7.63
C LYS A 80 -21.50 30.74 8.60
N ASN A 81 -20.83 31.82 8.20
CA ASN A 81 -19.74 32.48 8.93
C ASN A 81 -18.42 31.66 9.01
N LEU A 82 -18.24 30.60 8.24
CA LEU A 82 -16.95 29.95 8.09
C LEU A 82 -16.12 30.74 7.04
N ILE A 83 -14.93 31.19 7.44
CA ILE A 83 -13.97 31.84 6.51
C ILE A 83 -13.23 30.73 5.77
N SER A 84 -13.74 30.34 4.62
CA SER A 84 -13.08 29.35 3.77
C SER A 84 -12.21 30.02 2.72
N LEU A 85 -10.93 29.66 2.67
CA LEU A 85 -9.96 30.19 1.71
C LEU A 85 -9.50 29.10 0.73
N PRO A 86 -9.11 29.48 -0.49
CA PRO A 86 -8.55 28.54 -1.45
C PRO A 86 -7.13 28.09 -1.07
N VAL A 87 -6.68 27.00 -1.66
CA VAL A 87 -5.35 26.41 -1.41
C VAL A 87 -4.20 27.38 -1.75
N SER A 88 -4.40 28.28 -2.70
CA SER A 88 -3.43 29.35 -3.06
C SER A 88 -3.09 30.29 -1.90
N GLU A 89 -3.98 30.41 -0.91
CA GLU A 89 -3.81 31.32 0.23
C GLU A 89 -3.10 30.64 1.44
N ILE A 90 -2.69 29.40 1.32
CA ILE A 90 -2.07 28.65 2.42
C ILE A 90 -0.86 29.41 2.99
N ASN A 91 0.07 29.83 2.15
CA ASN A 91 1.30 30.49 2.59
C ASN A 91 1.11 31.97 2.97
N ASN A 92 0.02 32.59 2.53
CA ASN A 92 -0.32 33.98 2.86
C ASN A 92 -1.06 34.11 4.18
N SER A 93 -1.68 33.04 4.66
CA SER A 93 -2.51 33.06 5.87
C SER A 93 -1.71 32.68 7.12
N LYS A 94 -1.46 33.63 8.00
CA LYS A 94 -0.63 33.44 9.20
C LYS A 94 -1.27 32.61 10.33
N ASN A 95 -2.60 32.50 10.35
CA ASN A 95 -3.36 31.85 11.42
C ASN A 95 -4.40 30.85 10.91
N ALA A 96 -4.25 30.35 9.69
CA ALA A 96 -5.18 29.40 9.09
C ALA A 96 -5.14 28.02 9.77
N ILE A 97 -6.29 27.35 9.78
CA ILE A 97 -6.38 25.92 10.03
C ILE A 97 -6.40 25.22 8.66
N ILE A 98 -5.34 24.52 8.34
CA ILE A 98 -5.14 23.83 7.07
C ILE A 98 -5.34 22.34 7.30
N VAL A 99 -6.33 21.74 6.64
CA VAL A 99 -6.58 20.29 6.75
C VAL A 99 -6.10 19.59 5.50
N VAL A 100 -5.03 18.82 5.65
CA VAL A 100 -4.47 17.97 4.60
C VAL A 100 -5.22 16.65 4.63
N ILE A 101 -6.01 16.38 3.59
CA ILE A 101 -6.89 15.22 3.53
C ILE A 101 -6.42 14.27 2.46
N GLU A 102 -6.06 13.07 2.85
CA GLU A 102 -5.57 12.03 1.97
C GLU A 102 -6.11 10.65 2.39
N ASN A 103 -5.92 9.64 1.53
CA ASN A 103 -6.19 8.26 1.90
C ASN A 103 -5.12 7.74 2.86
N GLN A 104 -5.36 6.57 3.45
CA GLN A 104 -4.46 5.98 4.44
C GLN A 104 -3.04 5.74 3.89
N ASP A 105 -2.93 5.33 2.64
CA ASP A 105 -1.68 5.04 1.94
C ASP A 105 -0.92 6.29 1.47
N THR A 106 -1.62 7.41 1.26
CA THR A 106 -1.03 8.64 0.70
C THR A 106 -0.77 9.74 1.72
N LEU A 107 -1.39 9.68 2.91
CA LEU A 107 -1.27 10.72 3.92
C LEU A 107 0.17 10.92 4.41
N PHE A 108 0.84 9.84 4.83
CA PHE A 108 2.22 9.92 5.34
C PHE A 108 3.22 10.39 4.29
N PRO A 109 3.20 9.87 3.04
CA PRO A 109 4.01 10.41 1.96
C PRO A 109 3.76 11.91 1.68
N ARG A 110 2.50 12.36 1.78
CA ARG A 110 2.16 13.77 1.59
C ARG A 110 2.73 14.63 2.73
N LEU A 111 2.56 14.21 3.97
CA LEU A 111 3.09 14.94 5.12
C LEU A 111 4.61 15.01 5.10
N ASN A 112 5.31 13.96 4.67
CA ASN A 112 6.75 13.98 4.47
C ASN A 112 7.19 15.00 3.41
N LYS A 113 6.49 15.10 2.27
CA LYS A 113 6.76 16.14 1.28
C LYS A 113 6.59 17.55 1.85
N ILE A 114 5.57 17.75 2.69
CA ILE A 114 5.35 19.03 3.37
C ILE A 114 6.50 19.34 4.32
N LEU A 115 6.97 18.36 5.10
CA LEU A 115 8.10 18.52 6.04
C LEU A 115 9.39 18.93 5.33
N HIS A 116 9.66 18.37 4.17
CA HIS A 116 10.86 18.69 3.39
C HIS A 116 10.69 19.89 2.44
N ASN A 117 9.58 20.62 2.51
CA ASN A 117 9.23 21.72 1.59
C ASN A 117 9.23 21.31 0.09
N GLU A 118 8.89 20.07 -0.20
CA GLU A 118 8.73 19.51 -1.54
C GLU A 118 7.26 19.56 -2.03
N ASP A 119 6.36 20.04 -1.19
CA ASP A 119 4.95 20.18 -1.55
C ASP A 119 4.74 21.46 -2.38
N LYS A 120 3.81 21.37 -3.36
CA LYS A 120 3.54 22.48 -4.30
C LYS A 120 2.90 23.70 -3.66
N HIS A 121 2.17 23.52 -2.56
CA HIS A 121 1.27 24.51 -2.00
C HIS A 121 1.60 24.91 -0.57
N ILE A 122 2.26 24.01 0.19
CA ILE A 122 2.58 24.23 1.59
C ILE A 122 4.10 24.36 1.75
N THR A 123 4.54 25.52 2.20
CA THR A 123 5.90 25.74 2.68
C THR A 123 5.82 25.91 4.19
N LEU A 124 6.50 25.03 4.94
CA LEU A 124 6.55 25.08 6.39
C LEU A 124 7.48 26.19 6.89
N THR A 125 7.09 26.75 8.01
CA THR A 125 7.90 27.68 8.80
C THR A 125 8.06 27.13 10.23
N SER A 126 9.05 27.60 10.97
CA SER A 126 9.28 27.21 12.37
C SER A 126 8.16 27.62 13.31
N GLU A 127 7.26 28.49 12.89
CA GLU A 127 6.10 28.94 13.66
C GLU A 127 4.86 28.02 13.46
N ASP A 128 4.89 27.16 12.46
CA ASP A 128 3.78 26.28 12.14
C ASP A 128 3.66 25.14 13.16
N GLN A 129 2.45 24.69 13.39
CA GLN A 129 2.21 23.49 14.18
C GLN A 129 1.63 22.39 13.31
N LEU A 130 2.30 21.22 13.31
CA LEU A 130 1.82 20.03 12.63
C LEU A 130 1.03 19.15 13.61
N VAL A 131 -0.12 18.67 13.17
CA VAL A 131 -0.96 17.74 13.92
C VAL A 131 -1.27 16.51 13.07
N LEU A 132 -0.95 15.35 13.59
CA LEU A 132 -1.43 14.08 13.04
C LEU A 132 -2.80 13.77 13.64
N GLY A 133 -3.86 14.16 12.94
CA GLY A 133 -5.24 14.08 13.39
C GLY A 133 -5.92 12.75 13.05
N VAL A 134 -5.17 11.66 12.99
CA VAL A 134 -5.69 10.33 12.62
C VAL A 134 -5.41 9.30 13.70
N VAL A 135 -6.32 8.34 13.84
CA VAL A 135 -6.03 7.10 14.56
C VAL A 135 -5.21 6.21 13.64
N ILE A 136 -4.01 5.85 14.09
CA ILE A 136 -3.08 5.03 13.29
C ILE A 136 -3.71 3.65 13.08
N THR A 137 -3.94 3.28 11.82
CA THR A 137 -4.47 1.98 11.45
C THR A 137 -3.36 0.91 11.41
N PRO A 138 -3.69 -0.36 11.72
CA PRO A 138 -2.73 -1.45 11.63
C PRO A 138 -2.02 -1.50 10.28
N GLY A 139 -0.68 -1.60 10.32
CA GLY A 139 0.20 -1.59 9.13
C GLY A 139 0.82 -0.23 8.82
N PHE A 140 0.36 0.87 9.44
CA PHE A 140 0.90 2.21 9.24
C PHE A 140 1.71 2.74 10.43
N GLU A 141 1.95 1.92 11.45
CA GLU A 141 2.66 2.32 12.67
C GLU A 141 4.09 2.78 12.40
N MET A 142 4.79 2.09 11.48
CA MET A 142 6.16 2.44 11.10
C MET A 142 6.22 3.80 10.40
N LEU A 143 5.29 4.08 9.48
CA LEU A 143 5.22 5.37 8.78
C LEU A 143 4.91 6.52 9.75
N ALA A 144 4.02 6.28 10.72
CA ALA A 144 3.71 7.26 11.76
C ALA A 144 4.91 7.52 12.69
N ALA A 145 5.68 6.48 13.03
CA ALA A 145 6.90 6.62 13.82
C ALA A 145 7.99 7.38 13.06
N GLN A 146 8.19 7.07 11.79
CA GLN A 146 9.13 7.79 10.91
C GLN A 146 8.76 9.27 10.79
N LEU A 147 7.48 9.57 10.55
CA LEU A 147 7.00 10.97 10.51
C LEU A 147 7.31 11.71 11.82
N SER A 148 7.06 11.08 12.96
CA SER A 148 7.31 11.68 14.27
C SER A 148 8.82 11.94 14.51
N ASP A 149 9.68 11.04 14.06
CA ASP A 149 11.13 11.16 14.15
C ASP A 149 11.64 12.32 13.27
N GLU A 150 11.16 12.42 12.02
CA GLU A 150 11.52 13.51 11.10
C GLU A 150 11.06 14.88 11.64
N VAL A 151 9.84 14.96 12.16
CA VAL A 151 9.32 16.19 12.77
C VAL A 151 10.20 16.61 13.95
N GLY A 152 10.64 15.65 14.80
CA GLY A 152 11.56 15.92 15.90
C GLY A 152 12.92 16.42 15.44
N ARG A 153 13.46 15.90 14.33
CA ARG A 153 14.74 16.37 13.75
C ARG A 153 14.67 17.79 13.21
N LEU A 154 13.50 18.18 12.69
CA LEU A 154 13.27 19.51 12.11
C LEU A 154 12.83 20.54 13.17
N ASP A 155 12.71 20.15 14.44
CA ASP A 155 12.26 21.00 15.57
C ASP A 155 10.91 21.73 15.30
N ILE A 156 10.01 21.03 14.60
CA ILE A 156 8.66 21.55 14.29
C ILE A 156 7.71 21.19 15.43
N PRO A 157 6.92 22.14 15.98
CA PRO A 157 5.89 21.82 16.95
C PRO A 157 4.91 20.77 16.43
N TYR A 158 4.84 19.62 17.14
CA TYR A 158 4.08 18.46 16.70
C TYR A 158 3.15 17.92 17.79
N LYS A 159 1.97 17.50 17.38
CA LYS A 159 1.03 16.76 18.22
C LYS A 159 0.41 15.61 17.40
N ALA A 160 0.28 14.45 18.01
CA ALA A 160 -0.47 13.34 17.44
C ALA A 160 -1.74 13.09 18.26
N LEU A 161 -2.77 12.59 17.58
CA LEU A 161 -4.01 12.20 18.23
C LEU A 161 -3.71 11.12 19.29
N PRO A 162 -4.17 11.28 20.55
CA PRO A 162 -3.87 10.32 21.61
C PRO A 162 -4.41 8.93 21.27
N LYS A 163 -3.66 7.89 21.66
CA LYS A 163 -4.08 6.48 21.50
C LYS A 163 -5.39 6.15 22.26
N THR A 164 -5.80 7.00 23.20
CA THR A 164 -7.07 6.90 23.92
C THR A 164 -8.27 7.31 23.07
N VAL A 165 -8.06 7.99 21.95
CA VAL A 165 -9.11 8.25 20.96
C VAL A 165 -9.26 7.00 20.13
N LEU A 166 -10.33 6.28 20.35
CA LEU A 166 -10.62 5.05 19.62
C LEU A 166 -11.22 5.37 18.24
N PRO A 167 -10.93 4.54 17.22
CA PRO A 167 -11.59 4.66 15.93
C PRO A 167 -13.11 4.47 16.10
N MET A 168 -13.92 5.15 15.29
CA MET A 168 -15.38 4.95 15.25
C MET A 168 -15.74 3.66 14.50
N THR A 169 -15.21 2.55 14.97
CA THR A 169 -15.46 1.20 14.46
C THR A 169 -16.06 0.38 15.59
N GLN A 170 -16.88 -0.59 15.22
CA GLN A 170 -17.53 -1.46 16.20
C GLN A 170 -16.52 -2.15 17.12
N SER A 171 -16.78 -2.13 18.39
CA SER A 171 -16.08 -2.88 19.42
C SER A 171 -16.86 -4.15 19.79
N ASP A 172 -16.30 -4.98 20.69
CA ASP A 172 -16.94 -6.20 21.14
C ASP A 172 -18.29 -5.97 21.80
N GLU A 173 -18.42 -4.93 22.60
CA GLU A 173 -19.67 -4.62 23.29
C GLU A 173 -20.74 -4.08 22.33
N ASP A 174 -20.35 -3.30 21.34
CA ASP A 174 -21.28 -2.84 20.28
C ASP A 174 -21.83 -4.00 19.48
N LEU A 175 -20.97 -4.98 19.17
CA LEU A 175 -21.38 -6.20 18.46
C LEU A 175 -22.34 -7.04 19.28
N LYS A 176 -22.09 -7.20 20.58
CA LYS A 176 -23.01 -7.90 21.49
C LYS A 176 -24.36 -7.20 21.56
N HIS A 177 -24.37 -5.87 21.69
CA HIS A 177 -25.61 -5.08 21.66
C HIS A 177 -26.37 -5.24 20.37
N LEU A 178 -25.71 -5.18 19.22
CA LEU A 178 -26.34 -5.35 17.92
C LEU A 178 -26.97 -6.72 17.79
N ILE A 179 -26.26 -7.78 18.17
CA ILE A 179 -26.73 -9.17 18.13
C ILE A 179 -27.94 -9.35 19.07
N ASN A 180 -27.85 -8.82 20.30
CA ASN A 180 -28.95 -8.86 21.26
C ASN A 180 -30.19 -8.13 20.75
N PHE A 181 -30.02 -6.99 20.09
CA PHE A 181 -31.11 -6.21 19.54
C PHE A 181 -31.78 -6.89 18.36
N LEU A 182 -31.00 -7.46 17.44
CA LEU A 182 -31.48 -8.09 16.20
C LEU A 182 -31.95 -9.52 16.40
N GLN A 183 -31.42 -10.25 17.39
CA GLN A 183 -31.67 -11.68 17.64
C GLN A 183 -31.64 -12.53 16.36
N PRO A 184 -30.55 -12.49 15.57
CA PRO A 184 -30.51 -13.15 14.27
C PRO A 184 -30.57 -14.68 14.42
N LYS A 185 -31.22 -15.37 13.49
CA LYS A 185 -31.24 -16.83 13.45
C LYS A 185 -29.86 -17.40 13.08
N TYR A 186 -29.17 -16.72 12.17
CA TYR A 186 -27.81 -17.04 11.75
C TYR A 186 -26.95 -15.77 11.73
N LEU A 187 -25.66 -15.92 12.01
CA LEU A 187 -24.69 -14.86 11.99
C LEU A 187 -23.52 -15.26 11.09
N ILE A 188 -23.23 -14.47 10.08
CA ILE A 188 -22.13 -14.71 9.13
C ILE A 188 -21.10 -13.59 9.30
N PRO A 189 -19.95 -13.84 9.93
CA PRO A 189 -18.87 -12.86 10.02
C PRO A 189 -18.15 -12.75 8.67
N ILE A 190 -17.89 -11.51 8.22
CA ILE A 190 -17.15 -11.22 6.98
C ILE A 190 -16.03 -10.21 7.21
N ASN A 191 -15.10 -10.09 6.26
CA ASN A 191 -14.00 -9.12 6.29
C ASN A 191 -13.07 -9.27 7.50
N GLY A 192 -12.63 -10.47 7.78
CA GLY A 192 -11.66 -10.75 8.84
C GLY A 192 -10.73 -11.90 8.50
N LEU A 193 -9.60 -11.98 9.20
CA LEU A 193 -8.77 -13.17 9.18
C LEU A 193 -9.42 -14.27 10.04
N TYR A 194 -9.14 -15.52 9.75
CA TYR A 194 -9.68 -16.67 10.50
C TYR A 194 -9.48 -16.53 12.03
N LYS A 195 -8.32 -16.07 12.45
CA LYS A 195 -8.06 -15.81 13.88
C LYS A 195 -9.01 -14.75 14.47
N THR A 196 -9.40 -13.73 13.70
CA THR A 196 -10.33 -12.68 14.12
C THR A 196 -11.75 -13.23 14.21
N GLU A 197 -12.09 -14.13 13.32
CA GLU A 197 -13.36 -14.86 13.31
C GLU A 197 -13.52 -15.78 14.51
N VAL A 198 -12.50 -16.55 14.85
CA VAL A 198 -12.49 -17.39 16.07
C VAL A 198 -12.68 -16.51 17.31
N LYS A 199 -11.98 -15.38 17.40
CA LYS A 199 -12.12 -14.45 18.52
C LYS A 199 -13.53 -13.82 18.57
N PHE A 200 -14.05 -13.41 17.42
CA PHE A 200 -15.42 -12.92 17.31
C PHE A 200 -16.43 -13.96 17.79
N THR A 201 -16.36 -15.19 17.30
CA THR A 201 -17.23 -16.29 17.70
C THR A 201 -17.20 -16.51 19.21
N SER A 202 -16.01 -16.55 19.82
CA SER A 202 -15.87 -16.71 21.27
C SER A 202 -16.47 -15.54 22.06
N THR A 203 -16.37 -14.31 21.51
CA THR A 203 -16.90 -13.10 22.15
C THR A 203 -18.43 -13.07 22.13
N VAL A 204 -19.05 -13.39 20.99
CA VAL A 204 -20.50 -13.26 20.81
C VAL A 204 -21.28 -14.46 21.34
N THR A 205 -20.69 -15.65 21.37
CA THR A 205 -21.35 -16.87 21.94
C THR A 205 -21.70 -16.70 23.43
N THR A 206 -20.99 -15.86 24.15
CA THR A 206 -21.30 -15.57 25.57
C THR A 206 -22.54 -14.69 25.74
N SER A 207 -23.12 -14.16 24.66
CA SER A 207 -24.21 -13.19 24.70
C SER A 207 -25.58 -13.84 24.47
N TRP A 208 -25.99 -14.06 23.25
CA TRP A 208 -27.37 -14.52 22.95
C TRP A 208 -27.46 -15.48 21.76
N ILE A 209 -26.38 -15.71 21.10
CA ILE A 209 -26.29 -16.59 19.93
C ILE A 209 -25.44 -17.82 20.26
N LYS A 210 -25.90 -19.00 19.84
CA LYS A 210 -25.15 -20.23 20.00
C LYS A 210 -24.10 -20.38 18.92
N SER A 211 -23.05 -21.17 19.18
CA SER A 211 -21.96 -21.38 18.23
C SER A 211 -22.40 -22.01 16.89
N ASP A 212 -23.42 -22.85 16.91
CA ASP A 212 -24.02 -23.49 15.73
C ASP A 212 -24.82 -22.53 14.83
N GLN A 213 -25.13 -21.36 15.34
CA GLN A 213 -25.78 -20.28 14.58
C GLN A 213 -24.76 -19.33 13.94
N ILE A 214 -23.48 -19.46 14.25
CA ILE A 214 -22.40 -18.65 13.67
C ILE A 214 -21.74 -19.45 12.56
N ILE A 215 -21.93 -18.97 11.32
CA ILE A 215 -21.49 -19.67 10.13
C ILE A 215 -20.18 -19.06 9.66
N SER A 216 -19.10 -19.85 9.80
CA SER A 216 -17.78 -19.50 9.24
C SER A 216 -17.77 -19.87 7.76
N ILE A 217 -17.42 -18.91 6.91
CA ILE A 217 -17.40 -19.09 5.45
C ILE A 217 -16.02 -18.71 4.92
N SER A 218 -15.37 -19.62 4.24
CA SER A 218 -14.15 -19.35 3.50
C SER A 218 -14.46 -18.78 2.10
N ASN A 219 -13.48 -18.11 1.50
CA ASN A 219 -13.63 -17.65 0.12
C ASN A 219 -13.87 -18.85 -0.81
N GLY A 220 -14.87 -18.74 -1.69
CA GLY A 220 -15.29 -19.81 -2.61
C GLY A 220 -16.34 -20.74 -2.03
N GLU A 221 -16.66 -20.70 -0.74
CA GLU A 221 -17.76 -21.48 -0.17
C GLU A 221 -19.10 -20.80 -0.40
N LEU A 222 -20.06 -21.56 -0.89
CA LEU A 222 -21.42 -21.12 -1.15
C LEU A 222 -22.38 -21.84 -0.22
N PHE A 223 -23.14 -21.09 0.55
CA PHE A 223 -24.22 -21.59 1.39
C PHE A 223 -25.57 -21.17 0.83
N SER A 224 -26.56 -22.03 0.97
CA SER A 224 -27.96 -21.69 0.67
C SER A 224 -28.80 -21.69 1.94
N ILE A 225 -29.76 -20.76 1.99
CA ILE A 225 -30.78 -20.70 3.03
C ILE A 225 -32.12 -20.85 2.33
N GLU A 226 -32.82 -21.96 2.60
CA GLU A 226 -34.14 -22.29 2.03
C GLU A 226 -35.14 -22.39 3.16
N ASP A 227 -36.28 -21.73 3.04
CA ASP A 227 -37.33 -21.69 4.06
C ASP A 227 -36.78 -21.33 5.48
N LYS A 228 -35.89 -20.39 5.56
CA LYS A 228 -35.17 -19.98 6.80
C LYS A 228 -34.30 -21.06 7.45
N VAL A 229 -33.96 -22.12 6.73
CA VAL A 229 -33.08 -23.19 7.18
C VAL A 229 -31.78 -23.17 6.36
N LEU A 230 -30.67 -23.20 7.06
CA LEU A 230 -29.35 -23.26 6.43
C LEU A 230 -29.11 -24.67 5.88
N ASN A 231 -28.68 -24.76 4.64
CA ASN A 231 -28.17 -26.01 4.10
C ASN A 231 -26.77 -26.28 4.69
N PRO A 232 -26.56 -27.40 5.40
CA PRO A 232 -25.30 -27.64 6.11
C PRO A 232 -24.13 -28.04 5.20
N LYS A 233 -24.38 -28.27 3.90
CA LYS A 233 -23.35 -28.66 2.94
C LYS A 233 -22.99 -27.49 2.05
N PRO A 234 -21.85 -26.83 2.26
CA PRO A 234 -21.40 -25.79 1.36
C PRO A 234 -21.01 -26.39 0.00
N GLN A 235 -21.32 -25.68 -1.07
CA GLN A 235 -20.71 -25.92 -2.37
C GLN A 235 -19.42 -25.13 -2.43
N VAL A 236 -18.38 -25.71 -3.03
CA VAL A 236 -17.10 -25.03 -3.20
C VAL A 236 -16.94 -24.62 -4.66
N ILE A 237 -16.72 -23.33 -4.88
CA ILE A 237 -16.36 -22.76 -6.17
C ILE A 237 -14.86 -22.54 -6.16
N GLU A 238 -14.16 -23.09 -7.14
CA GLU A 238 -12.74 -22.84 -7.30
C GLU A 238 -12.51 -21.38 -7.68
N LEU A 239 -11.70 -20.69 -6.88
CA LEU A 239 -11.36 -19.29 -7.09
C LEU A 239 -9.90 -19.16 -7.51
N GLU A 240 -9.68 -18.41 -8.56
CA GLU A 240 -8.35 -17.98 -8.96
C GLU A 240 -8.04 -16.58 -8.42
N ASP A 241 -6.81 -16.36 -7.98
CA ASP A 241 -6.34 -15.03 -7.59
C ASP A 241 -6.27 -14.14 -8.83
N LYS A 242 -7.01 -13.02 -8.82
CA LYS A 242 -6.95 -12.00 -9.86
C LYS A 242 -6.21 -10.77 -9.38
N TYR A 243 -5.13 -10.45 -10.10
CA TYR A 243 -4.30 -9.30 -9.81
C TYR A 243 -4.70 -8.14 -10.73
N ILE A 244 -5.05 -7.00 -10.16
CA ILE A 244 -5.48 -5.81 -10.89
C ILE A 244 -4.35 -4.80 -10.90
N SER A 245 -3.94 -4.33 -12.08
CA SER A 245 -3.03 -3.20 -12.22
C SER A 245 -3.79 -1.88 -12.03
N SER A 246 -3.16 -0.89 -11.36
CA SER A 246 -3.78 0.39 -11.02
C SER A 246 -4.24 1.23 -12.23
N PHE A 247 -3.79 0.92 -13.44
CA PHE A 247 -4.06 1.72 -14.65
C PHE A 247 -5.05 1.07 -15.62
N ASP A 248 -5.14 -0.25 -15.63
CA ASP A 248 -6.08 -0.98 -16.48
C ASP A 248 -6.66 -2.14 -15.69
N ALA A 249 -7.95 -2.37 -15.81
CA ALA A 249 -8.63 -3.54 -15.25
C ALA A 249 -8.19 -4.86 -15.96
N LEU A 250 -7.00 -4.88 -16.53
CA LEU A 250 -6.39 -6.04 -17.14
C LEU A 250 -5.78 -6.92 -16.06
N ASP A 251 -6.13 -8.18 -16.12
CA ASP A 251 -5.61 -9.24 -15.28
C ASP A 251 -4.08 -9.34 -15.44
N VAL A 252 -3.35 -9.00 -14.40
CA VAL A 252 -1.89 -9.14 -14.39
C VAL A 252 -1.57 -10.56 -13.98
N GLY A 253 -1.18 -11.39 -14.93
CA GLY A 253 -0.85 -12.80 -14.66
C GLY A 253 0.23 -12.93 -13.58
N ALA A 254 0.14 -13.99 -12.78
CA ALA A 254 1.09 -14.28 -11.68
C ALA A 254 2.56 -14.28 -12.15
N ASN A 255 2.82 -14.66 -13.39
CA ASN A 255 4.17 -14.63 -13.98
C ASN A 255 4.76 -13.22 -14.04
N ILE A 256 3.97 -12.21 -14.41
CA ILE A 256 4.42 -10.80 -14.46
C ILE A 256 4.77 -10.29 -13.07
N LEU A 257 3.98 -10.65 -12.06
CA LEU A 257 4.26 -10.28 -10.67
C LEU A 257 5.53 -10.94 -10.16
N PHE A 258 5.72 -12.23 -10.48
CA PHE A 258 6.94 -12.94 -10.14
C PHE A 258 8.19 -12.32 -10.81
N GLU A 259 8.10 -11.98 -12.10
CA GLU A 259 9.19 -11.30 -12.79
C GLU A 259 9.51 -9.92 -12.20
N ARG A 260 8.47 -9.13 -11.85
CA ARG A 260 8.66 -7.84 -11.16
C ARG A 260 9.32 -7.98 -9.80
N ALA A 261 8.90 -8.96 -9.01
CA ALA A 261 9.52 -9.26 -7.71
C ALA A 261 10.99 -9.68 -7.91
N GLN A 262 11.27 -10.58 -8.86
CA GLN A 262 12.62 -11.01 -9.19
C GLN A 262 13.50 -9.84 -9.62
N MET A 263 13.02 -8.94 -10.48
CA MET A 263 13.73 -7.72 -10.86
C MET A 263 14.03 -6.83 -9.68
N GLY A 264 13.05 -6.62 -8.77
CA GLY A 264 13.21 -5.77 -7.59
C GLY A 264 14.20 -6.32 -6.56
N GLU A 265 14.25 -7.65 -6.38
CA GLU A 265 15.11 -8.29 -5.39
C GLU A 265 16.53 -8.58 -5.91
N ASN A 266 16.65 -8.98 -7.18
CA ASN A 266 17.89 -9.54 -7.72
C ASN A 266 18.48 -8.74 -8.89
N GLY A 267 17.73 -7.76 -9.40
CA GLY A 267 18.13 -6.98 -10.57
C GLY A 267 17.95 -7.70 -11.92
N VAL A 268 18.42 -7.07 -12.99
CA VAL A 268 18.28 -7.53 -14.39
C VAL A 268 19.64 -7.60 -15.05
N ILE A 269 19.83 -8.60 -15.92
CA ILE A 269 20.97 -8.73 -16.81
C ILE A 269 20.47 -8.83 -18.24
N ASN A 270 20.91 -7.93 -19.11
CA ASN A 270 20.73 -8.05 -20.56
C ASN A 270 21.95 -8.79 -21.12
N LEU A 271 21.73 -9.95 -21.72
CA LEU A 271 22.77 -10.80 -22.29
C LEU A 271 22.68 -10.79 -23.82
N ILE A 272 23.75 -10.38 -24.47
CA ILE A 272 23.85 -10.41 -25.94
C ILE A 272 24.88 -11.46 -26.35
N VAL A 273 24.47 -12.39 -27.21
CA VAL A 273 25.33 -13.39 -27.84
C VAL A 273 25.11 -13.39 -29.35
N ILE A 274 26.20 -13.61 -30.12
CA ILE A 274 26.16 -13.63 -31.57
C ILE A 274 26.23 -15.08 -32.07
N PHE A 275 25.28 -15.45 -32.91
CA PHE A 275 25.23 -16.78 -33.53
C PHE A 275 25.58 -16.72 -35.01
N ASP A 276 26.55 -17.54 -35.43
CA ASP A 276 26.92 -17.70 -36.81
C ASP A 276 26.11 -18.84 -37.45
N LYS A 277 25.17 -18.48 -38.32
CA LYS A 277 24.33 -19.45 -39.00
C LYS A 277 25.10 -20.33 -39.98
N GLN A 278 26.20 -19.84 -40.54
CA GLN A 278 27.00 -20.59 -41.49
C GLN A 278 27.77 -21.73 -40.83
N PHE A 279 28.37 -21.43 -39.68
CA PHE A 279 29.17 -22.40 -38.93
C PHE A 279 28.40 -23.05 -37.76
N GLN A 280 27.15 -22.72 -37.60
CA GLN A 280 26.25 -23.27 -36.56
C GLN A 280 26.87 -23.19 -35.14
N LYS A 281 27.50 -22.07 -34.78
CA LYS A 281 28.19 -21.88 -33.53
C LYS A 281 28.00 -20.45 -33.01
N LEU A 282 28.16 -20.28 -31.69
CA LEU A 282 28.26 -18.95 -31.08
C LEU A 282 29.66 -18.37 -31.28
N PHE A 283 29.73 -17.08 -31.62
CA PHE A 283 30.99 -16.34 -31.56
C PHE A 283 31.49 -16.27 -30.13
N ASN A 284 32.81 -16.22 -29.97
CA ASN A 284 33.42 -16.03 -28.65
C ASN A 284 33.33 -14.56 -28.21
N TYR A 285 32.14 -13.98 -28.40
CA TYR A 285 31.77 -12.64 -28.01
C TYR A 285 30.51 -12.69 -27.12
N VAL A 286 30.61 -12.08 -25.97
CA VAL A 286 29.50 -11.95 -25.02
C VAL A 286 29.55 -10.55 -24.50
N GLU A 287 28.43 -9.92 -24.49
CA GLU A 287 28.22 -8.64 -23.78
C GLU A 287 27.04 -8.77 -22.85
N PHE A 288 27.20 -8.34 -21.63
CA PHE A 288 26.08 -8.23 -20.74
C PHE A 288 26.16 -6.97 -19.87
N ASP A 289 25.05 -6.25 -19.86
CA ASP A 289 24.81 -5.14 -18.96
C ASP A 289 23.95 -5.60 -17.80
N TYR A 290 24.18 -5.03 -16.62
CA TYR A 290 23.39 -5.36 -15.44
C TYR A 290 22.95 -4.12 -14.70
N CYS A 291 21.73 -4.17 -14.14
CA CYS A 291 21.15 -3.12 -13.33
C CYS A 291 20.58 -3.71 -12.04
N GLY A 292 20.95 -3.12 -10.89
CA GLY A 292 20.45 -3.57 -9.58
C GLY A 292 20.95 -4.94 -9.12
N VAL A 293 21.95 -5.54 -9.79
CA VAL A 293 22.47 -6.88 -9.46
C VAL A 293 23.56 -6.81 -8.39
N VAL A 294 24.59 -6.02 -8.65
CA VAL A 294 25.77 -5.89 -7.79
C VAL A 294 26.25 -4.45 -7.77
N ASN A 295 27.00 -4.08 -6.72
CA ASN A 295 27.62 -2.76 -6.63
C ASN A 295 28.74 -2.61 -7.67
N ASP A 296 28.96 -1.39 -8.16
CA ASP A 296 29.98 -1.07 -9.14
C ASP A 296 31.30 -0.67 -8.43
N ASP A 297 31.95 -1.63 -7.78
CA ASP A 297 33.28 -1.46 -7.20
C ASP A 297 34.35 -2.31 -7.92
N PRO A 298 35.65 -1.97 -7.81
CA PRO A 298 36.71 -2.67 -8.56
C PRO A 298 36.81 -4.16 -8.28
N GLN A 299 36.53 -4.62 -7.05
CA GLN A 299 36.58 -6.04 -6.69
C GLN A 299 35.44 -6.80 -7.32
N VAL A 300 34.23 -6.21 -7.29
CA VAL A 300 33.04 -6.81 -7.91
C VAL A 300 33.18 -6.85 -9.43
N ARG A 301 33.71 -5.81 -10.07
CA ARG A 301 34.00 -5.82 -11.52
C ARG A 301 34.95 -6.95 -11.91
N ALA A 302 35.98 -7.23 -11.10
CA ALA A 302 36.87 -8.36 -11.35
C ALA A 302 36.12 -9.70 -11.27
N GLN A 303 35.22 -9.86 -10.32
CA GLN A 303 34.41 -11.06 -10.17
C GLN A 303 33.39 -11.23 -11.30
N VAL A 304 32.79 -10.13 -11.78
CA VAL A 304 31.91 -10.15 -12.96
C VAL A 304 32.67 -10.55 -14.22
N LYS A 305 33.90 -10.06 -14.42
CA LYS A 305 34.76 -10.52 -15.53
C LYS A 305 35.09 -12.00 -15.45
N GLU A 306 35.33 -12.55 -14.27
CA GLU A 306 35.52 -14.00 -14.09
C GLU A 306 34.28 -14.80 -14.49
N ILE A 307 33.07 -14.29 -14.18
CA ILE A 307 31.81 -14.88 -14.63
C ILE A 307 31.73 -14.82 -16.16
N GLU A 308 32.04 -13.69 -16.76
CA GLU A 308 32.06 -13.52 -18.24
C GLU A 308 32.94 -14.53 -18.93
N GLU A 309 34.18 -14.69 -18.48
CA GLU A 309 35.14 -15.68 -19.03
C GLU A 309 34.63 -17.13 -18.85
N THR A 310 34.05 -17.43 -17.68
CA THR A 310 33.46 -18.76 -17.43
C THR A 310 32.26 -19.02 -18.31
N PHE A 311 31.41 -17.98 -18.50
CA PHE A 311 30.26 -18.08 -19.39
C PHE A 311 30.67 -18.28 -20.84
N LYS A 312 31.66 -17.52 -21.36
CA LYS A 312 32.21 -17.68 -22.73
C LYS A 312 32.67 -19.09 -23.00
N LYS A 313 33.36 -19.72 -22.05
CA LYS A 313 33.84 -21.13 -22.20
C LYS A 313 32.69 -22.12 -22.26
N ARG A 314 31.57 -21.85 -21.66
CA ARG A 314 30.47 -22.82 -21.52
C ARG A 314 29.24 -22.52 -22.34
N MET A 315 29.10 -21.35 -22.94
CA MET A 315 27.89 -20.95 -23.68
C MET A 315 27.61 -21.85 -24.90
N GLY A 316 28.63 -22.49 -25.47
CA GLY A 316 28.47 -23.46 -26.57
C GLY A 316 27.64 -24.69 -26.16
N GLU A 317 27.68 -25.07 -24.87
CA GLU A 317 26.89 -26.17 -24.31
C GLU A 317 25.37 -25.83 -24.26
N CYS A 318 25.00 -24.56 -24.41
CA CYS A 318 23.63 -24.08 -24.35
C CYS A 318 22.88 -24.17 -25.69
N LEU A 319 23.55 -24.48 -26.79
CA LEU A 319 22.92 -24.59 -28.09
C LEU A 319 22.01 -25.83 -28.15
N VAL A 320 20.75 -25.61 -28.52
CA VAL A 320 19.74 -26.65 -28.65
C VAL A 320 19.31 -26.74 -30.11
N TYR A 321 19.37 -27.93 -30.68
CA TYR A 321 19.02 -28.20 -32.09
C TYR A 321 17.81 -29.11 -32.16
N ASP A 322 16.98 -28.92 -33.20
CA ASP A 322 15.90 -29.84 -33.55
C ASP A 322 16.43 -31.10 -34.28
N ASP A 323 15.55 -32.05 -34.54
CA ASP A 323 15.88 -33.30 -35.27
C ASP A 323 16.42 -33.02 -36.69
N ARG A 324 16.19 -31.83 -37.23
CA ARG A 324 16.66 -31.38 -38.54
C ARG A 324 17.94 -30.52 -38.44
N LYS A 325 18.63 -30.57 -37.30
CA LYS A 325 19.84 -29.77 -36.99
C LYS A 325 19.66 -28.26 -37.12
N ARG A 326 18.46 -27.73 -36.91
CA ARG A 326 18.21 -26.29 -36.88
C ARG A 326 18.20 -25.80 -35.43
N LEU A 327 18.79 -24.65 -35.18
CA LEU A 327 18.84 -24.06 -33.86
C LEU A 327 17.41 -23.72 -33.33
N VAL A 328 17.10 -24.24 -32.17
CA VAL A 328 15.85 -23.89 -31.44
C VAL A 328 16.12 -22.69 -30.56
N LEU A 329 15.82 -21.49 -31.06
CA LEU A 329 16.13 -20.22 -30.38
C LEU A 329 15.52 -20.12 -28.99
N LYS A 330 14.27 -20.59 -28.78
CA LYS A 330 13.57 -20.55 -27.52
C LYS A 330 14.31 -21.34 -26.43
N ASP A 331 14.69 -22.56 -26.72
CA ASP A 331 15.36 -23.46 -25.78
C ASP A 331 16.81 -23.07 -25.55
N THR A 332 17.49 -22.59 -26.61
CA THR A 332 18.83 -22.01 -26.50
C THR A 332 18.84 -20.79 -25.57
N LYS A 333 17.90 -19.84 -25.74
CA LYS A 333 17.74 -18.70 -24.82
C LYS A 333 17.48 -19.13 -23.40
N ALA A 334 16.63 -20.14 -23.19
CA ALA A 334 16.34 -20.68 -21.86
C ALA A 334 17.58 -21.30 -21.19
N SER A 335 18.41 -22.01 -21.98
CA SER A 335 19.65 -22.62 -21.51
C SER A 335 20.73 -21.58 -21.19
N LEU A 336 20.88 -20.53 -21.99
CA LEU A 336 21.78 -19.40 -21.74
C LEU A 336 21.36 -18.66 -20.46
N LYS A 337 20.07 -18.38 -20.31
CA LYS A 337 19.50 -17.78 -19.08
C LYS A 337 19.86 -18.60 -17.85
N ARG A 338 19.62 -19.91 -17.87
CA ARG A 338 19.92 -20.82 -16.76
C ARG A 338 21.41 -20.85 -16.41
N LEU A 339 22.29 -20.89 -17.40
CA LEU A 339 23.74 -20.91 -17.19
C LEU A 339 24.20 -19.63 -16.49
N LEU A 340 23.83 -18.46 -17.01
CA LEU A 340 24.26 -17.18 -16.46
C LEU A 340 23.69 -16.96 -15.06
N THR A 341 22.40 -17.26 -14.83
CA THR A 341 21.79 -17.17 -13.50
C THR A 341 22.53 -18.03 -12.48
N LYS A 342 22.90 -19.29 -12.83
CA LYS A 342 23.66 -20.16 -11.93
C LYS A 342 25.06 -19.62 -11.60
N LEU A 343 25.71 -18.96 -12.55
CA LEU A 343 27.04 -18.37 -12.32
C LEU A 343 26.95 -17.19 -11.34
N PHE A 344 25.96 -16.32 -11.51
CA PHE A 344 25.70 -15.22 -10.56
C PHE A 344 25.25 -15.73 -9.19
N GLU A 345 24.38 -16.73 -9.13
CA GLU A 345 23.96 -17.35 -7.89
C GLU A 345 25.14 -17.93 -7.10
N LYS A 346 26.03 -18.66 -7.79
CA LYS A 346 27.21 -19.26 -7.15
C LYS A 346 28.18 -18.20 -6.60
N LYS A 347 28.34 -17.05 -7.28
CA LYS A 347 29.32 -16.05 -6.92
C LYS A 347 28.77 -15.00 -5.94
N PHE A 348 27.52 -14.57 -6.14
CA PHE A 348 26.89 -13.45 -5.43
C PHE A 348 25.66 -13.82 -4.61
N ASN A 349 25.23 -15.09 -4.64
CA ASN A 349 23.97 -15.56 -4.04
C ASN A 349 22.73 -14.77 -4.52
N LYS A 350 22.75 -14.35 -5.80
CA LYS A 350 21.66 -13.61 -6.44
C LYS A 350 21.19 -14.31 -7.70
N ARG A 351 19.88 -14.26 -7.95
CA ARG A 351 19.22 -14.85 -9.13
C ARG A 351 18.63 -13.76 -10.03
N PRO A 352 19.45 -12.97 -10.73
CA PRO A 352 18.94 -11.88 -11.54
C PRO A 352 18.06 -12.37 -12.68
N LEU A 353 17.14 -11.51 -13.14
CA LEU A 353 16.36 -11.76 -14.33
C LEU A 353 17.26 -11.59 -15.55
N VAL A 354 17.58 -12.68 -16.26
CA VAL A 354 18.41 -12.63 -17.47
C VAL A 354 17.53 -12.55 -18.71
N LEU A 355 17.80 -11.56 -19.56
CA LEU A 355 17.15 -11.32 -20.85
C LEU A 355 18.12 -11.67 -22.01
N PRO A 356 18.11 -12.92 -22.51
CA PRO A 356 19.05 -13.33 -23.56
C PRO A 356 18.59 -12.87 -24.94
N THR A 357 19.46 -12.13 -25.63
CA THR A 357 19.33 -11.75 -27.04
C THR A 357 20.34 -12.52 -27.86
N VAL A 358 19.85 -13.29 -28.84
CA VAL A 358 20.70 -14.02 -29.80
C VAL A 358 20.62 -13.28 -31.13
N VAL A 359 21.73 -12.72 -31.56
CA VAL A 359 21.85 -11.98 -32.81
C VAL A 359 22.41 -12.89 -33.88
N ASP A 360 21.68 -13.05 -34.98
CA ASP A 360 22.15 -13.81 -36.15
C ASP A 360 23.14 -12.96 -36.97
N CYS A 361 24.33 -13.46 -37.20
CA CYS A 361 25.31 -12.84 -38.09
C CYS A 361 25.30 -13.51 -39.46
N TYR A 362 25.12 -12.68 -40.50
CA TYR A 362 25.34 -13.08 -41.90
C TYR A 362 26.61 -12.40 -42.37
N LYS A 363 27.59 -13.14 -42.87
CA LYS A 363 28.63 -12.53 -43.72
C LYS A 363 27.95 -12.06 -45.01
N THR A 364 27.73 -10.77 -45.17
CA THR A 364 27.56 -10.19 -46.50
C THR A 364 28.83 -10.48 -47.29
N LYS A 365 28.66 -11.15 -48.42
CA LYS A 365 29.75 -11.36 -49.42
C LYS A 365 30.22 -10.04 -49.96
#